data_be8d4e25884dee7f800a38b53dcff06b
#
_entry.id   be8d4e25884dee7f800a38b53dcff06b
#
_cell.length_a   1.000
_cell.length_b   1.000
_cell.length_c   1.000
_cell.angle_alpha   90.00
_cell.angle_beta   90.00
_cell.angle_gamma   90.00
#
_symmetry.space_group_name_H-M   'P 1'
#
loop_
_entity.id
_entity.type
_entity.pdbx_description
1 polymer ?
#
loop_
_entity_poly.entity_id
_entity_poly.type
_entity_poly.pdbx_seq_one_letter_code
_entity_poly.pdbx_strand_id
1 'polypeptide(L)'
;IKRSILSTIILTLIASIEVAKGCSWYRRCRCQMANGSINNDATQKACDYQRENIRGANGDSSTAFETSVDVNGTLWCNYGRNGQYWYHPKNCNMREACASYGADGSDSWCEEKKNS
;
A
#
# COMPACT_ATOMS: atom_id res chain seq x y z
N ILE A 1 -19.43 33.77 -8.85
CA ILE A 1 -18.27 33.33 -9.65
C ILE A 1 -17.03 33.22 -8.77
N LYS A 2 -16.71 34.26 -8.00
CA LYS A 2 -15.54 34.24 -7.11
C LYS A 2 -15.65 33.16 -6.03
N ARG A 3 -16.85 32.89 -5.53
CA ARG A 3 -17.10 31.87 -4.51
C ARG A 3 -16.80 30.46 -5.03
N SER A 4 -17.17 30.16 -6.28
CA SER A 4 -16.90 28.85 -6.88
C SER A 4 -15.40 28.59 -7.02
N ILE A 5 -14.62 29.60 -7.39
CA ILE A 5 -13.17 29.46 -7.52
C ILE A 5 -12.53 29.17 -6.15
N LEU A 6 -12.94 29.91 -5.11
CA LEU A 6 -12.41 29.69 -3.75
C LEU A 6 -12.76 28.29 -3.22
N SER A 7 -13.98 27.81 -3.44
CA SER A 7 -14.38 26.47 -3.04
C SER A 7 -13.54 25.41 -3.71
N THR A 8 -13.26 25.54 -4.99
CA THR A 8 -12.41 24.59 -5.72
C THR A 8 -10.99 24.54 -5.17
N ILE A 9 -10.40 25.69 -4.85
CA ILE A 9 -9.06 25.75 -4.28
C ILE A 9 -9.01 25.08 -2.91
N ILE A 10 -9.99 25.32 -2.04
CA ILE A 10 -10.07 24.71 -0.72
C ILE A 10 -10.19 23.19 -0.82
N LEU A 11 -11.02 22.66 -1.69
CA LEU A 11 -11.18 21.22 -1.90
C LEU A 11 -9.89 20.58 -2.37
N THR A 12 -9.14 21.22 -3.25
CA THR A 12 -7.85 20.71 -3.72
C THR A 12 -6.84 20.61 -2.58
N LEU A 13 -6.76 21.63 -1.73
CA LEU A 13 -5.85 21.64 -0.59
C LEU A 13 -6.19 20.53 0.42
N ILE A 14 -7.47 20.31 0.72
CA ILE A 14 -7.92 19.26 1.63
C ILE A 14 -7.53 17.88 1.09
N ALA A 15 -7.77 17.63 -0.19
CA ALA A 15 -7.41 16.37 -0.83
C ALA A 15 -5.90 16.12 -0.77
N SER A 16 -5.07 17.14 -0.97
CA SER A 16 -3.62 17.03 -0.87
C SER A 16 -3.16 16.69 0.54
N ILE A 17 -3.79 17.29 1.56
CA ILE A 17 -3.46 17.01 2.96
C ILE A 17 -3.80 15.57 3.33
N GLU A 18 -4.94 15.05 2.89
CA GLU A 18 -5.35 13.67 3.15
C GLU A 18 -4.39 12.67 2.52
N VAL A 19 -3.96 12.87 1.29
CA VAL A 19 -2.99 12.02 0.62
C VAL A 19 -1.66 11.99 1.39
N ALA A 20 -1.24 13.13 1.96
CA ALA A 20 0.02 13.22 2.69
C ALA A 20 0.02 12.47 4.01
N LYS A 21 -1.15 12.12 4.57
CA LYS A 21 -1.27 11.45 5.87
C LYS A 21 -1.26 9.92 5.78
N GLY A 22 -1.12 9.34 4.59
CA GLY A 22 -1.50 7.97 4.32
C GLY A 22 -0.49 6.86 4.62
N CYS A 23 0.72 7.18 5.10
CA CYS A 23 1.77 6.15 5.20
C CYS A 23 1.82 5.50 6.58
N SER A 24 1.40 4.25 6.66
CA SER A 24 1.41 3.45 7.89
C SER A 24 1.75 2.00 7.56
N TRP A 25 2.09 1.22 8.58
CA TRP A 25 2.39 -0.20 8.45
C TRP A 25 1.14 -1.02 8.73
N TYR A 26 0.92 -2.05 7.90
CA TYR A 26 -0.26 -2.89 7.96
C TYR A 26 0.14 -4.37 7.95
N ARG A 27 -0.71 -5.22 8.51
CA ARG A 27 -0.47 -6.65 8.51
C ARG A 27 -0.36 -7.22 7.10
N ARG A 28 -1.24 -6.76 6.19
CA ARG A 28 -1.25 -7.24 4.81
C ARG A 28 -1.75 -6.16 3.86
N CYS A 29 -1.25 -6.21 2.65
CA CYS A 29 -1.62 -5.29 1.58
C CYS A 29 -1.80 -6.03 0.26
N ARG A 30 -2.64 -5.47 -0.60
CA ARG A 30 -2.84 -5.98 -1.95
C ARG A 30 -2.94 -4.84 -2.96
N CYS A 31 -2.69 -5.16 -4.22
CA CYS A 31 -2.92 -4.26 -5.33
C CYS A 31 -4.37 -4.32 -5.79
N GLN A 32 -4.88 -3.21 -6.28
CA GLN A 32 -6.23 -3.16 -6.83
C GLN A 32 -6.27 -2.27 -8.07
N MET A 33 -7.30 -2.48 -8.87
CA MET A 33 -7.55 -1.67 -10.06
C MET A 33 -8.43 -0.47 -9.69
N ALA A 34 -8.55 0.50 -10.60
CA ALA A 34 -9.34 1.71 -10.37
C ALA A 34 -10.81 1.41 -10.08
N ASN A 35 -11.35 0.32 -10.61
CA ASN A 35 -12.73 -0.11 -10.35
C ASN A 35 -12.89 -0.91 -9.04
N GLY A 36 -11.83 -1.03 -8.25
CA GLY A 36 -11.84 -1.77 -6.99
C GLY A 36 -11.57 -3.27 -7.12
N SER A 37 -11.46 -3.81 -8.33
CA SER A 37 -11.13 -5.23 -8.49
C SER A 37 -9.69 -5.51 -8.08
N ILE A 38 -9.42 -6.75 -7.64
CA ILE A 38 -8.09 -7.17 -7.24
C ILE A 38 -7.23 -7.49 -8.45
N ASN A 39 -5.91 -7.29 -8.28
CA ASN A 39 -4.92 -7.68 -9.28
C ASN A 39 -3.83 -8.52 -8.61
N ASN A 40 -4.05 -9.85 -8.56
CA ASN A 40 -3.13 -10.76 -7.88
C ASN A 40 -1.74 -10.79 -8.51
N ASP A 41 -1.65 -10.65 -9.82
CA ASP A 41 -0.37 -10.63 -10.52
C ASP A 41 0.47 -9.42 -10.09
N ALA A 42 -0.15 -8.24 -10.03
CA ALA A 42 0.52 -7.04 -9.55
C ALA A 42 0.91 -7.18 -8.08
N THR A 43 0.06 -7.78 -7.25
CA THR A 43 0.35 -8.02 -5.84
C THR A 43 1.58 -8.91 -5.67
N GLN A 44 1.66 -10.00 -6.43
CA GLN A 44 2.81 -10.91 -6.37
C GLN A 44 4.10 -10.18 -6.73
N LYS A 45 4.09 -9.45 -7.83
CA LYS A 45 5.26 -8.71 -8.30
C LYS A 45 5.67 -7.59 -7.35
N ALA A 46 4.68 -6.86 -6.82
CA ALA A 46 4.93 -5.79 -5.87
C ALA A 46 5.52 -6.33 -4.57
N CYS A 47 5.04 -7.46 -4.10
CA CYS A 47 5.55 -8.11 -2.89
C CYS A 47 7.00 -8.60 -3.09
N ASP A 48 7.26 -9.24 -4.22
CA ASP A 48 8.60 -9.74 -4.57
C ASP A 48 9.60 -8.59 -4.68
N TYR A 49 9.22 -7.50 -5.34
CA TYR A 49 10.06 -6.32 -5.45
C TYR A 49 10.42 -5.74 -4.09
N GLN A 50 9.44 -5.62 -3.20
CA GLN A 50 9.68 -5.07 -1.87
C GLN A 50 10.56 -5.99 -1.02
N ARG A 51 10.36 -7.30 -1.12
CA ARG A 51 11.22 -8.28 -0.43
C ARG A 51 12.69 -8.11 -0.82
N GLU A 52 12.95 -7.82 -2.08
CA GLU A 52 14.32 -7.70 -2.60
C GLU A 52 14.93 -6.31 -2.41
N ASN A 53 14.11 -5.26 -2.36
CA ASN A 53 14.58 -3.88 -2.47
C ASN A 53 14.29 -3.00 -1.26
N ILE A 54 13.32 -3.35 -0.44
CA ILE A 54 12.92 -2.54 0.72
C ILE A 54 13.48 -3.17 1.99
N ARG A 55 14.13 -2.36 2.79
CA ARG A 55 14.66 -2.76 4.09
C ARG A 55 13.75 -2.26 5.20
N GLY A 56 13.78 -2.94 6.33
CA GLY A 56 13.11 -2.46 7.54
C GLY A 56 13.68 -1.12 8.02
N ALA A 57 12.95 -0.43 8.88
CA ALA A 57 13.34 0.89 9.38
C ALA A 57 14.69 0.88 10.11
N ASN A 58 15.11 -0.27 10.63
CA ASN A 58 16.40 -0.44 11.30
C ASN A 58 17.54 -0.82 10.35
N GLY A 59 17.31 -0.83 9.04
CA GLY A 59 18.31 -1.19 8.05
C GLY A 59 18.47 -2.70 7.83
N ASP A 60 17.68 -3.52 8.49
CA ASP A 60 17.70 -4.97 8.32
C ASP A 60 17.33 -5.33 6.88
N SER A 61 18.17 -6.16 6.25
CA SER A 61 17.96 -6.59 4.88
C SER A 61 16.97 -7.75 4.72
N SER A 62 16.59 -8.38 5.82
CA SER A 62 15.74 -9.56 5.78
C SER A 62 14.28 -9.19 5.83
N THR A 63 13.78 -8.52 4.81
CA THR A 63 12.33 -8.41 4.66
C THR A 63 11.80 -9.80 4.34
N ALA A 64 11.08 -10.38 5.27
CA ALA A 64 10.46 -11.68 5.09
C ALA A 64 9.03 -11.53 4.57
N PHE A 65 8.85 -10.64 3.58
CA PHE A 65 7.55 -10.50 2.95
C PHE A 65 7.18 -11.77 2.21
N GLU A 66 5.96 -12.21 2.41
CA GLU A 66 5.42 -13.42 1.81
C GLU A 66 4.09 -13.10 1.15
N THR A 67 3.69 -13.94 0.22
CA THR A 67 2.34 -13.88 -0.33
C THR A 67 1.51 -15.02 0.24
N SER A 68 0.24 -14.75 0.46
CA SER A 68 -0.73 -15.76 0.87
C SER A 68 -2.06 -15.49 0.18
N VAL A 69 -2.83 -16.54 -0.06
CA VAL A 69 -4.14 -16.45 -0.71
C VAL A 69 -5.20 -16.72 0.32
N ASP A 70 -6.19 -15.84 0.41
CA ASP A 70 -7.30 -16.03 1.33
C ASP A 70 -8.39 -16.94 0.73
N VAL A 71 -9.46 -17.17 1.49
CA VAL A 71 -10.55 -18.07 1.08
C VAL A 71 -11.29 -17.57 -0.17
N ASN A 72 -11.17 -16.29 -0.50
CA ASN A 72 -11.81 -15.69 -1.64
C ASN A 72 -10.90 -15.65 -2.88
N GLY A 73 -9.71 -16.21 -2.80
CA GLY A 73 -8.75 -16.20 -3.90
C GLY A 73 -7.95 -14.91 -4.03
N THR A 74 -8.01 -14.01 -3.06
CA THR A 74 -7.24 -12.77 -3.05
C THR A 74 -5.83 -13.04 -2.54
N LEU A 75 -4.84 -12.63 -3.33
CA LEU A 75 -3.44 -12.70 -2.93
C LEU A 75 -3.08 -11.47 -2.09
N TRP A 76 -2.42 -11.70 -0.97
CA TRP A 76 -1.97 -10.65 -0.06
C TRP A 76 -0.46 -10.68 0.08
N CYS A 77 0.14 -9.50 0.19
CA CYS A 77 1.53 -9.35 0.63
C CYS A 77 1.54 -9.10 2.13
N ASN A 78 2.25 -9.94 2.87
CA ASN A 78 2.30 -9.84 4.33
C ASN A 78 3.69 -10.15 4.86
N TYR A 79 3.91 -9.83 6.13
CA TYR A 79 5.11 -10.26 6.84
C TYR A 79 4.76 -11.51 7.62
N GLY A 80 5.35 -12.64 7.23
CA GLY A 80 4.97 -13.96 7.74
C GLY A 80 5.49 -14.30 9.14
N ARG A 81 6.11 -13.36 9.84
CA ARG A 81 6.72 -13.59 11.15
C ARG A 81 6.19 -12.61 12.18
N ASN A 82 6.37 -12.94 13.46
CA ASN A 82 6.20 -11.98 14.53
C ASN A 82 7.40 -11.04 14.55
N GLY A 83 7.16 -9.76 14.63
CA GLY A 83 8.19 -8.76 14.63
C GLY A 83 7.65 -7.37 14.89
N GLN A 84 8.55 -6.41 14.88
CA GLN A 84 8.18 -5.02 15.07
C GLN A 84 7.33 -4.53 13.89
N TYR A 85 6.53 -3.49 14.14
CA TYR A 85 5.63 -2.97 13.10
C TYR A 85 6.36 -2.58 11.81
N TRP A 86 7.59 -2.09 11.90
CA TRP A 86 8.35 -1.63 10.73
C TRP A 86 8.82 -2.77 9.81
N TYR A 87 8.64 -4.03 10.19
CA TYR A 87 8.87 -5.16 9.30
C TYR A 87 7.66 -5.48 8.43
N HIS A 88 6.52 -4.91 8.76
CA HIS A 88 5.27 -5.18 8.04
C HIS A 88 5.16 -4.31 6.78
N PRO A 89 4.29 -4.66 5.83
CA PRO A 89 4.09 -3.84 4.64
C PRO A 89 3.64 -2.42 5.00
N LYS A 90 4.19 -1.46 4.28
CA LYS A 90 3.80 -0.06 4.38
C LYS A 90 2.95 0.30 3.17
N ASN A 91 1.78 0.88 3.40
CA ASN A 91 0.83 1.13 2.32
C ASN A 91 1.39 2.02 1.20
N CYS A 92 2.20 3.03 1.54
CA CYS A 92 2.81 3.89 0.52
C CYS A 92 3.78 3.12 -0.38
N ASN A 93 4.62 2.25 0.19
CA ASN A 93 5.53 1.42 -0.59
C ASN A 93 4.75 0.44 -1.47
N MET A 94 3.69 -0.13 -0.93
CA MET A 94 2.84 -1.04 -1.68
C MET A 94 2.13 -0.34 -2.83
N ARG A 95 1.61 0.86 -2.60
CA ARG A 95 0.96 1.68 -3.63
C ARG A 95 1.90 1.93 -4.81
N GLU A 96 3.12 2.36 -4.53
CA GLU A 96 4.11 2.65 -5.57
C GLU A 96 4.48 1.41 -6.36
N ALA A 97 4.69 0.30 -5.67
CA ALA A 97 5.02 -0.97 -6.31
C ALA A 97 3.84 -1.48 -7.14
N CYS A 98 2.61 -1.40 -6.63
CA CYS A 98 1.41 -1.77 -7.37
C CYS A 98 1.28 -0.99 -8.67
N ALA A 99 1.48 0.33 -8.62
CA ALA A 99 1.43 1.18 -9.80
C ALA A 99 2.48 0.78 -10.84
N SER A 100 3.68 0.44 -10.39
CA SER A 100 4.77 0.02 -11.27
C SER A 100 4.46 -1.28 -12.01
N TYR A 101 3.61 -2.13 -11.46
CA TYR A 101 3.27 -3.42 -12.04
C TYR A 101 1.86 -3.48 -12.63
N GLY A 102 1.30 -2.32 -12.98
CA GLY A 102 0.10 -2.26 -13.80
C GLY A 102 -1.22 -2.22 -13.04
N ALA A 103 -1.20 -2.05 -11.74
CA ALA A 103 -2.42 -1.79 -10.98
C ALA A 103 -2.75 -0.30 -11.07
N ASP A 104 -3.87 0.03 -11.67
CA ASP A 104 -4.27 1.42 -11.91
C ASP A 104 -5.16 2.01 -10.81
N GLY A 105 -5.28 1.31 -9.68
CA GLY A 105 -5.94 1.83 -8.50
C GLY A 105 -5.19 3.02 -7.91
N SER A 106 -5.91 3.96 -7.32
CA SER A 106 -5.32 5.16 -6.73
C SER A 106 -4.50 4.86 -5.48
N ASP A 107 -4.68 3.70 -4.87
CA ASP A 107 -3.96 3.29 -3.67
C ASP A 107 -3.95 1.77 -3.60
N SER A 108 -3.07 1.24 -2.76
CA SER A 108 -3.12 -0.15 -2.34
C SER A 108 -4.24 -0.33 -1.32
N TRP A 109 -4.71 -1.55 -1.17
CA TRP A 109 -5.65 -1.90 -0.10
C TRP A 109 -4.91 -2.64 1.00
N CYS A 110 -4.88 -2.07 2.20
CA CYS A 110 -4.18 -2.65 3.34
C CYS A 110 -5.14 -2.83 4.51
N GLU A 111 -4.90 -3.84 5.32
CA GLU A 111 -5.74 -4.20 6.45
C GLU A 111 -4.93 -4.42 7.71
N GLU A 112 -5.55 -4.21 8.86
CA GLU A 112 -4.99 -4.39 10.20
C GLU A 112 -3.74 -3.53 10.43
N LYS A 113 -3.97 -2.23 10.61
CA LYS A 113 -2.92 -1.27 10.89
C LYS A 113 -2.11 -1.68 12.12
N LYS A 114 -0.80 -1.78 11.96
CA LYS A 114 0.11 -2.18 13.03
C LYS A 114 0.60 -0.99 13.84
N ASN A 115 0.95 0.08 13.14
CA ASN A 115 1.33 1.33 13.78
C ASN A 115 1.38 2.44 12.74
N SER A 116 1.32 3.64 13.20
CA SER A 116 1.40 4.83 12.37
C SER A 116 2.67 5.61 12.62
#